data_01517e5594e33c44cec2f82db02440d4
#
_entry.id   01517e5594e33c44cec2f82db02440d4
#
_cell.length_a   1.000
_cell.length_b   1.000
_cell.length_c   1.000
_cell.angle_alpha   90.00
_cell.angle_beta   90.00
_cell.angle_gamma   90.00
#
_symmetry.space_group_name_H-M   'P 1'
#
loop_
_entity.id
_entity.type
_entity.pdbx_description
1 polymer ?
#
loop_
_entity_poly.entity_id
_entity_poly.type
_entity_poly.pdbx_seq_one_letter_code
_entity_poly.pdbx_strand_id
1 'polypeptide(L)'
;PDLLNDPYYLGSQHARLEGQEYDDFIEEFIRGVRNRWPNALIQFEDFQTKHANTILERYRRDALCFNDDIQGTAAVVLAGVYGAMKCLGGHRKDITKQRFVVAGAGSAGCGIATFLHQAMVAQGLSPDEAYARFFIVDKDGLITNERALDGPGSEPLRGFVRNRTDLPDGSSLVDVIRAAKPT
;
A
#
# COMPACT_ATOMS: atom_id res chain seq x y z
N PRO A 1 17.00 -15.33 -8.60
CA PRO A 1 18.32 -15.76 -9.12
C PRO A 1 18.61 -17.21 -8.78
N ASP A 2 18.36 -17.64 -7.53
CA ASP A 2 18.72 -18.99 -7.07
C ASP A 2 17.91 -20.09 -7.77
N LEU A 3 16.64 -19.83 -8.05
CA LEU A 3 15.76 -20.78 -8.76
C LEU A 3 16.19 -21.06 -10.20
N LEU A 4 16.84 -20.12 -10.88
CA LEU A 4 17.33 -20.34 -12.25
C LEU A 4 18.43 -21.42 -12.34
N ASN A 5 19.09 -21.70 -11.21
CA ASN A 5 20.12 -22.72 -11.10
C ASN A 5 19.58 -24.06 -10.53
N ASP A 6 18.31 -24.11 -10.16
CA ASP A 6 17.68 -25.32 -9.64
C ASP A 6 17.21 -26.21 -10.81
N PRO A 7 17.74 -27.44 -10.96
CA PRO A 7 17.35 -28.36 -12.05
C PRO A 7 15.87 -28.79 -11.96
N TYR A 8 15.23 -28.64 -10.82
CA TYR A 8 13.81 -28.96 -10.61
C TYR A 8 12.87 -27.76 -10.77
N TYR A 9 13.41 -26.56 -11.06
CA TYR A 9 12.57 -25.39 -11.29
C TYR A 9 11.80 -25.52 -12.61
N LEU A 10 10.48 -25.58 -12.52
CA LEU A 10 9.59 -25.74 -13.68
C LEU A 10 9.18 -24.42 -14.35
N GLY A 11 9.64 -23.28 -13.83
CA GLY A 11 9.36 -21.98 -14.39
C GLY A 11 10.27 -21.61 -15.57
N SER A 12 10.17 -20.37 -16.03
CA SER A 12 11.03 -19.85 -17.10
C SER A 12 12.49 -19.79 -16.67
N GLN A 13 13.38 -20.32 -17.51
CA GLN A 13 14.83 -20.31 -17.29
C GLN A 13 15.49 -18.96 -17.68
N HIS A 14 14.69 -17.97 -17.99
CA HIS A 14 15.17 -16.65 -18.35
C HIS A 14 15.16 -15.70 -17.16
N ALA A 15 16.08 -14.76 -17.13
CA ALA A 15 16.03 -13.64 -16.21
C ALA A 15 14.73 -12.85 -16.44
N ARG A 16 14.21 -12.23 -15.38
CA ARG A 16 13.05 -11.35 -15.49
C ARG A 16 13.42 -10.08 -16.25
N LEU A 17 12.46 -9.59 -17.04
CA LEU A 17 12.58 -8.27 -17.65
C LEU A 17 12.64 -7.19 -16.57
N GLU A 18 13.41 -6.15 -16.82
CA GLU A 18 13.53 -4.99 -15.95
C GLU A 18 13.59 -3.70 -16.77
N GLY A 19 13.38 -2.56 -16.10
CA GLY A 19 13.45 -1.25 -16.74
C GLY A 19 12.45 -1.07 -17.88
N GLN A 20 12.88 -0.43 -18.96
CA GLN A 20 12.02 -0.07 -20.08
C GLN A 20 11.41 -1.29 -20.80
N GLU A 21 12.16 -2.38 -20.95
CA GLU A 21 11.64 -3.62 -21.56
C GLU A 21 10.45 -4.19 -20.79
N TYR A 22 10.51 -4.11 -19.45
CA TYR A 22 9.39 -4.53 -18.60
C TYR A 22 8.19 -3.63 -18.80
N ASP A 23 8.39 -2.34 -18.82
CA ASP A 23 7.31 -1.35 -19.00
C ASP A 23 6.66 -1.49 -20.39
N ASP A 24 7.44 -1.71 -21.44
CA ASP A 24 6.97 -1.94 -22.81
C ASP A 24 6.15 -3.23 -22.92
N PHE A 25 6.58 -4.28 -22.23
CA PHE A 25 5.84 -5.54 -22.18
C PHE A 25 4.47 -5.38 -21.51
N ILE A 26 4.41 -4.66 -20.37
CA ILE A 26 3.14 -4.36 -19.69
C ILE A 26 2.24 -3.51 -20.60
N GLU A 27 2.78 -2.51 -21.25
CA GLU A 27 2.01 -1.67 -22.19
C GLU A 27 1.45 -2.47 -23.36
N GLU A 28 2.24 -3.34 -23.96
CA GLU A 28 1.78 -4.22 -25.04
C GLU A 28 0.63 -5.12 -24.57
N PHE A 29 0.75 -5.72 -23.40
CA PHE A 29 -0.31 -6.53 -22.79
C PHE A 29 -1.61 -5.73 -22.60
N ILE A 30 -1.54 -4.57 -21.94
CA ILE A 30 -2.71 -3.72 -21.70
C ILE A 30 -3.36 -3.29 -23.02
N ARG A 31 -2.57 -2.89 -23.99
CA ARG A 31 -3.05 -2.51 -25.33
C ARG A 31 -3.72 -3.68 -26.04
N GLY A 32 -3.13 -4.87 -25.97
CA GLY A 32 -3.70 -6.09 -26.54
C GLY A 32 -5.05 -6.44 -25.94
N VAL A 33 -5.16 -6.42 -24.60
CA VAL A 33 -6.43 -6.67 -23.89
C VAL A 33 -7.50 -5.64 -24.28
N ARG A 34 -7.15 -4.35 -24.27
CA ARG A 34 -8.10 -3.27 -24.61
C ARG A 34 -8.58 -3.35 -26.06
N ASN A 35 -7.70 -3.70 -26.98
CA ASN A 35 -8.06 -3.85 -28.40
C ASN A 35 -9.01 -5.04 -28.63
N ARG A 36 -8.80 -6.13 -27.90
CA ARG A 36 -9.60 -7.35 -28.06
C ARG A 36 -10.90 -7.33 -27.24
N TRP A 37 -10.84 -6.75 -26.04
CA TRP A 37 -11.94 -6.69 -25.08
C TRP A 37 -12.00 -5.30 -24.41
N PRO A 38 -12.56 -4.28 -25.09
CA PRO A 38 -12.52 -2.89 -24.61
C PRO A 38 -13.14 -2.65 -23.24
N ASN A 39 -14.07 -3.51 -22.82
CA ASN A 39 -14.80 -3.41 -21.58
C ASN A 39 -14.31 -4.42 -20.50
N ALA A 40 -13.20 -5.12 -20.75
CA ALA A 40 -12.66 -6.04 -19.76
C ALA A 40 -12.09 -5.28 -18.56
N LEU A 41 -12.40 -5.77 -17.39
CA LEU A 41 -11.75 -5.32 -16.15
C LEU A 41 -10.40 -6.03 -16.03
N ILE A 42 -9.33 -5.26 -15.91
CA ILE A 42 -7.97 -5.75 -15.69
C ILE A 42 -7.67 -5.66 -14.20
N GLN A 43 -7.48 -6.79 -13.56
CA GLN A 43 -7.02 -6.88 -12.18
C GLN A 43 -5.52 -7.13 -12.16
N PHE A 44 -4.76 -6.21 -11.58
CA PHE A 44 -3.34 -6.40 -11.30
C PHE A 44 -3.19 -7.12 -9.96
N GLU A 45 -2.36 -8.17 -9.93
CA GLU A 45 -2.14 -9.04 -8.77
C GLU A 45 -0.68 -9.48 -8.73
N ASP A 46 -0.10 -9.61 -7.53
CA ASP A 46 1.25 -10.15 -7.30
C ASP A 46 2.40 -9.38 -8.00
N PHE A 47 2.22 -8.08 -8.23
CA PHE A 47 3.30 -7.22 -8.72
C PHE A 47 4.25 -6.81 -7.58
N GLN A 48 5.54 -6.78 -7.89
CA GLN A 48 6.51 -6.22 -6.94
C GLN A 48 6.15 -4.78 -6.57
N THR A 49 6.33 -4.41 -5.30
CA THR A 49 5.98 -3.07 -4.77
C THR A 49 6.52 -1.93 -5.62
N LYS A 50 7.75 -2.06 -6.16
CA LYS A 50 8.37 -1.04 -7.02
C LYS A 50 7.61 -0.80 -8.33
N HIS A 51 6.82 -1.75 -8.80
CA HIS A 51 6.05 -1.68 -10.05
C HIS A 51 4.56 -1.45 -9.82
N ALA A 52 4.01 -2.02 -8.75
CA ALA A 52 2.56 -2.05 -8.50
C ALA A 52 1.90 -0.66 -8.54
N ASN A 53 2.46 0.30 -7.79
CA ASN A 53 1.93 1.67 -7.78
C ASN A 53 2.13 2.38 -9.12
N THR A 54 3.30 2.24 -9.74
CA THR A 54 3.62 2.88 -11.02
C THR A 54 2.68 2.40 -12.13
N ILE A 55 2.44 1.09 -12.22
CA ILE A 55 1.52 0.51 -13.19
C ILE A 55 0.09 1.00 -12.93
N LEU A 56 -0.37 0.97 -11.68
CA LEU A 56 -1.71 1.44 -11.34
C LEU A 56 -1.90 2.92 -11.72
N GLU A 57 -0.97 3.80 -11.35
CA GLU A 57 -1.09 5.23 -11.66
C GLU A 57 -1.02 5.50 -13.16
N ARG A 58 -0.23 4.73 -13.91
CA ARG A 58 -0.11 4.87 -15.37
C ARG A 58 -1.42 4.54 -16.09
N TYR A 59 -2.13 3.49 -15.66
CA TYR A 59 -3.27 2.96 -16.43
C TYR A 59 -4.65 3.23 -15.85
N ARG A 60 -4.77 3.62 -14.57
CA ARG A 60 -6.06 3.78 -13.88
C ARG A 60 -7.03 4.78 -14.52
N ARG A 61 -6.54 5.69 -15.37
CA ARG A 61 -7.37 6.68 -16.06
C ARG A 61 -7.68 6.28 -17.50
N ASP A 62 -6.91 5.37 -18.06
CA ASP A 62 -6.98 5.00 -19.47
C ASP A 62 -7.54 3.60 -19.70
N ALA A 63 -7.49 2.75 -18.71
CA ALA A 63 -8.02 1.39 -18.73
C ALA A 63 -8.94 1.14 -17.54
N LEU A 64 -9.94 0.27 -17.73
CA LEU A 64 -10.76 -0.23 -16.64
C LEU A 64 -9.91 -1.24 -15.85
N CYS A 65 -9.22 -0.76 -14.83
CA CYS A 65 -8.29 -1.58 -14.07
C CYS A 65 -8.25 -1.19 -12.58
N PHE A 66 -7.78 -2.11 -11.76
CA PHE A 66 -7.40 -1.88 -10.38
C PHE A 66 -6.24 -2.81 -9.99
N ASN A 67 -5.59 -2.49 -8.88
CA ASN A 67 -4.59 -3.38 -8.27
C ASN A 67 -5.15 -3.95 -6.97
N ASP A 68 -5.22 -5.28 -6.88
CA ASP A 68 -5.85 -5.97 -5.76
C ASP A 68 -5.01 -5.90 -4.48
N ASP A 69 -3.68 -6.01 -4.59
CA ASP A 69 -2.75 -5.87 -3.46
C ASP A 69 -2.82 -4.47 -2.80
N ILE A 70 -3.14 -3.43 -3.60
CA ILE A 70 -3.23 -2.04 -3.12
C ILE A 70 -4.66 -1.70 -2.75
N GLN A 71 -5.61 -1.86 -3.67
CA GLN A 71 -6.98 -1.34 -3.56
C GLN A 71 -7.94 -2.37 -2.99
N GLY A 72 -7.87 -3.63 -3.44
CA GLY A 72 -8.75 -4.70 -2.95
C GLY A 72 -8.48 -5.01 -1.49
N THR A 73 -7.23 -5.29 -1.14
CA THR A 73 -6.79 -5.51 0.24
C THR A 73 -7.15 -4.35 1.16
N ALA A 74 -6.92 -3.12 0.70
CA ALA A 74 -7.26 -1.92 1.46
C ALA A 74 -8.77 -1.78 1.70
N ALA A 75 -9.59 -2.08 0.70
CA ALA A 75 -11.05 -2.01 0.80
C ALA A 75 -11.59 -3.04 1.81
N VAL A 76 -11.08 -4.27 1.77
CA VAL A 76 -11.46 -5.34 2.71
C VAL A 76 -11.09 -4.98 4.15
N VAL A 77 -9.89 -4.45 4.38
CA VAL A 77 -9.46 -4.02 5.71
C VAL A 77 -10.30 -2.85 6.22
N LEU A 78 -10.58 -1.85 5.38
CA LEU A 78 -11.47 -0.74 5.76
C LEU A 78 -12.87 -1.23 6.13
N ALA A 79 -13.41 -2.18 5.38
CA ALA A 79 -14.71 -2.80 5.68
C ALA A 79 -14.66 -3.54 7.03
N GLY A 80 -13.57 -4.28 7.30
CA GLY A 80 -13.34 -4.95 8.59
C GLY A 80 -13.26 -3.97 9.76
N VAL A 81 -12.57 -2.84 9.60
CA VAL A 81 -12.48 -1.78 10.61
C VAL A 81 -13.87 -1.20 10.91
N TYR A 82 -14.66 -0.89 9.88
CA TYR A 82 -16.03 -0.42 10.08
C TYR A 82 -16.91 -1.47 10.77
N GLY A 83 -16.74 -2.74 10.40
CA GLY A 83 -17.43 -3.86 11.05
C GLY A 83 -17.09 -3.97 12.53
N ALA A 84 -15.81 -3.92 12.89
CA ALA A 84 -15.34 -3.96 14.27
C ALA A 84 -15.89 -2.78 15.09
N MET A 85 -15.83 -1.57 14.54
CA MET A 85 -16.40 -0.38 15.19
C MET A 85 -17.89 -0.52 15.46
N LYS A 86 -18.65 -1.07 14.50
CA LYS A 86 -20.08 -1.34 14.67
C LYS A 86 -20.33 -2.37 15.77
N CYS A 87 -19.55 -3.44 15.84
CA CYS A 87 -19.67 -4.45 16.90
C CYS A 87 -19.41 -3.86 18.29
N LEU A 88 -18.55 -2.84 18.39
CA LEU A 88 -18.28 -2.10 19.63
C LEU A 88 -19.31 -1.01 19.94
N GLY A 89 -20.42 -0.94 19.20
CA GLY A 89 -21.47 0.07 19.39
C GLY A 89 -21.16 1.44 18.84
N GLY A 90 -20.07 1.56 18.08
CA GLY A 90 -19.67 2.81 17.43
C GLY A 90 -20.34 3.05 16.08
N HIS A 91 -20.10 4.23 15.53
CA HIS A 91 -20.58 4.66 14.24
C HIS A 91 -19.43 4.86 13.24
N ARG A 92 -19.75 4.87 11.96
CA ARG A 92 -18.77 5.08 10.87
C ARG A 92 -17.89 6.32 11.07
N LYS A 93 -18.47 7.39 11.64
CA LYS A 93 -17.76 8.63 11.96
C LYS A 93 -16.67 8.46 13.02
N ASP A 94 -16.77 7.45 13.87
CA ASP A 94 -15.80 7.23 14.94
C ASP A 94 -14.43 6.74 14.43
N ILE A 95 -14.29 6.44 13.14
CA ILE A 95 -12.99 6.19 12.51
C ILE A 95 -12.02 7.36 12.73
N THR A 96 -12.52 8.59 12.83
CA THR A 96 -11.72 9.78 13.09
C THR A 96 -11.01 9.79 14.44
N LYS A 97 -11.46 8.95 15.37
CA LYS A 97 -10.89 8.81 16.72
C LYS A 97 -9.83 7.70 16.80
N GLN A 98 -9.79 6.81 15.79
CA GLN A 98 -8.93 5.63 15.82
C GLN A 98 -7.47 5.99 15.57
N ARG A 99 -6.56 5.16 16.08
CA ARG A 99 -5.11 5.23 15.87
C ARG A 99 -4.63 3.90 15.32
N PHE A 100 -3.84 3.93 14.27
CA PHE A 100 -3.40 2.75 13.55
C PHE A 100 -1.89 2.59 13.60
N VAL A 101 -1.46 1.37 13.91
CA VAL A 101 -0.10 0.91 13.69
C VAL A 101 -0.14 -0.07 12.52
N VAL A 102 0.57 0.22 11.46
CA VAL A 102 0.64 -0.62 10.25
C VAL A 102 2.00 -1.30 10.23
N ALA A 103 2.01 -2.62 10.43
CA ALA A 103 3.23 -3.43 10.39
C ALA A 103 3.45 -3.95 8.96
N GLY A 104 4.29 -3.27 8.22
CA GLY A 104 4.60 -3.50 6.81
C GLY A 104 4.39 -2.25 5.97
N ALA A 105 5.46 -1.80 5.29
CA ALA A 105 5.47 -0.62 4.44
C ALA A 105 5.47 -0.97 2.94
N GLY A 106 5.01 -2.17 2.58
CA GLY A 106 4.83 -2.61 1.20
C GLY A 106 3.53 -2.11 0.58
N SER A 107 3.20 -2.58 -0.63
CA SER A 107 2.00 -2.18 -1.39
C SER A 107 0.72 -2.29 -0.57
N ALA A 108 0.50 -3.42 0.10
CA ALA A 108 -0.69 -3.65 0.92
C ALA A 108 -0.76 -2.70 2.12
N GLY A 109 0.33 -2.59 2.91
CA GLY A 109 0.36 -1.72 4.08
C GLY A 109 0.14 -0.24 3.74
N CYS A 110 0.78 0.24 2.67
CA CYS A 110 0.60 1.60 2.17
C CYS A 110 -0.82 1.81 1.61
N GLY A 111 -1.36 0.85 0.89
CA GLY A 111 -2.73 0.89 0.38
C GLY A 111 -3.76 0.97 1.52
N ILE A 112 -3.62 0.10 2.53
CA ILE A 112 -4.48 0.10 3.72
C ILE A 112 -4.42 1.45 4.44
N ALA A 113 -3.21 1.95 4.73
CA ALA A 113 -3.04 3.25 5.38
C ALA A 113 -3.70 4.38 4.59
N THR A 114 -3.52 4.38 3.26
CA THR A 114 -4.11 5.38 2.36
C THR A 114 -5.65 5.35 2.39
N PHE A 115 -6.26 4.17 2.32
CA PHE A 115 -7.72 4.05 2.36
C PHE A 115 -8.31 4.45 3.71
N LEU A 116 -7.69 4.02 4.80
CA LEU A 116 -8.09 4.44 6.15
C LEU A 116 -7.95 5.95 6.34
N HIS A 117 -6.86 6.55 5.86
CA HIS A 117 -6.66 7.98 5.85
C HIS A 117 -7.76 8.71 5.07
N GLN A 118 -8.04 8.27 3.83
CA GLN A 118 -9.12 8.84 3.01
C GLN A 118 -10.48 8.71 3.70
N ALA A 119 -10.74 7.58 4.35
CA ALA A 119 -11.98 7.39 5.11
C ALA A 119 -12.10 8.36 6.29
N MET A 120 -10.99 8.66 7.00
CA MET A 120 -10.96 9.66 8.07
C MET A 120 -11.22 11.07 7.54
N VAL A 121 -10.59 11.43 6.43
CA VAL A 121 -10.80 12.74 5.77
C VAL A 121 -12.25 12.88 5.31
N ALA A 122 -12.81 11.83 4.71
CA ALA A 122 -14.24 11.81 4.30
C ALA A 122 -15.21 11.92 5.49
N GLN A 123 -14.77 11.62 6.72
CA GLN A 123 -15.54 11.79 7.95
C GLN A 123 -15.22 13.10 8.68
N GLY A 124 -14.41 14.00 8.10
CA GLY A 124 -14.24 15.39 8.51
C GLY A 124 -12.92 15.74 9.18
N LEU A 125 -11.93 14.85 9.24
CA LEU A 125 -10.57 15.27 9.59
C LEU A 125 -9.91 16.04 8.45
N SER A 126 -9.05 16.98 8.77
CA SER A 126 -8.09 17.49 7.79
C SER A 126 -7.09 16.37 7.40
N PRO A 127 -6.47 16.44 6.20
CA PRO A 127 -5.47 15.45 5.80
C PRO A 127 -4.36 15.29 6.83
N ASP A 128 -3.89 16.38 7.42
CA ASP A 128 -2.81 16.35 8.41
C ASP A 128 -3.21 15.70 9.74
N GLU A 129 -4.41 15.98 10.22
CA GLU A 129 -4.96 15.34 11.42
C GLU A 129 -5.15 13.83 11.19
N ALA A 130 -5.59 13.45 9.99
CA ALA A 130 -5.72 12.04 9.62
C ALA A 130 -4.36 11.36 9.56
N TYR A 131 -3.36 11.93 8.88
CA TYR A 131 -1.99 11.37 8.87
C TYR A 131 -1.40 11.18 10.27
N ALA A 132 -1.70 12.09 11.20
CA ALA A 132 -1.20 11.99 12.58
C ALA A 132 -1.72 10.75 13.33
N ARG A 133 -2.73 10.06 12.81
CA ARG A 133 -3.29 8.84 13.41
C ARG A 133 -2.50 7.58 13.07
N PHE A 134 -1.55 7.64 12.13
CA PHE A 134 -0.84 6.48 11.61
C PHE A 134 0.61 6.39 12.09
N PHE A 135 1.04 5.15 12.29
CA PHE A 135 2.41 4.76 12.61
C PHE A 135 2.76 3.61 11.66
N ILE A 136 3.69 3.83 10.75
CA ILE A 136 4.12 2.82 9.79
C ILE A 136 5.43 2.21 10.26
N VAL A 137 5.46 0.90 10.38
CA VAL A 137 6.61 0.14 10.86
C VAL A 137 7.01 -0.84 9.75
N ASP A 138 8.27 -0.87 9.38
CA ASP A 138 8.83 -1.86 8.46
C ASP A 138 9.79 -2.84 9.17
N LYS A 139 10.57 -3.58 8.40
CA LYS A 139 11.57 -4.51 8.96
C LYS A 139 12.66 -3.81 9.81
N ASP A 140 12.91 -2.54 9.55
CA ASP A 140 13.91 -1.71 10.22
C ASP A 140 13.27 -0.79 11.29
N GLY A 141 12.02 -1.04 11.67
CA GLY A 141 11.29 -0.31 12.70
C GLY A 141 10.42 0.82 12.16
N LEU A 142 10.02 1.75 13.06
CA LEU A 142 9.19 2.91 12.73
C LEU A 142 9.84 3.75 11.64
N ILE A 143 9.03 4.16 10.66
CA ILE A 143 9.47 5.06 9.60
C ILE A 143 9.11 6.49 9.98
N THR A 144 10.11 7.36 10.06
CA THR A 144 9.96 8.80 10.30
C THR A 144 10.54 9.61 9.14
N ASN A 145 10.42 10.93 9.22
CA ASN A 145 11.02 11.83 8.23
C ASN A 145 12.57 11.90 8.29
N GLU A 146 13.18 11.25 9.26
CA GLU A 146 14.64 11.09 9.32
C GLU A 146 15.15 10.04 8.32
N ARG A 147 14.25 9.16 7.87
CA ARG A 147 14.58 8.13 6.89
C ARG A 147 14.40 8.66 5.46
N ALA A 148 15.44 8.50 4.63
CA ALA A 148 15.34 8.79 3.21
C ALA A 148 14.33 7.86 2.53
N LEU A 149 13.37 8.43 1.79
CA LEU A 149 12.35 7.71 1.04
C LEU A 149 12.59 7.91 -0.47
N ASP A 150 13.75 7.47 -0.94
CA ASP A 150 14.23 7.73 -2.30
C ASP A 150 13.98 6.57 -3.29
N GLY A 151 13.41 5.46 -2.80
CA GLY A 151 13.16 4.26 -3.62
C GLY A 151 11.85 4.32 -4.41
N PRO A 152 11.77 3.60 -5.55
CA PRO A 152 10.51 3.39 -6.26
C PRO A 152 9.46 2.77 -5.33
N GLY A 153 8.24 3.31 -5.34
CA GLY A 153 7.14 2.86 -4.48
C GLY A 153 7.09 3.50 -3.10
N SER A 154 8.01 4.41 -2.74
CA SER A 154 7.98 5.16 -1.47
C SER A 154 6.99 6.33 -1.47
N GLU A 155 6.50 6.76 -2.63
CA GLU A 155 5.55 7.89 -2.76
C GLU A 155 4.35 7.80 -1.81
N PRO A 156 3.65 6.65 -1.66
CA PRO A 156 2.51 6.56 -0.76
C PRO A 156 2.87 6.76 0.72
N LEU A 157 4.15 6.53 1.10
CA LEU A 157 4.60 6.70 2.48
C LEU A 157 4.80 8.16 2.89
N ARG A 158 5.07 9.06 1.94
CA ARG A 158 5.48 10.44 2.23
C ARG A 158 4.51 11.21 3.14
N GLY A 159 3.20 10.98 2.98
CA GLY A 159 2.20 11.60 3.85
C GLY A 159 2.21 11.07 5.28
N PHE A 160 2.64 9.83 5.48
CA PHE A 160 2.63 9.14 6.77
C PHE A 160 3.93 9.33 7.57
N VAL A 161 4.99 9.75 6.91
CA VAL A 161 6.30 9.99 7.53
C VAL A 161 6.28 11.33 8.24
N ARG A 162 6.54 11.33 9.55
CA ARG A 162 6.43 12.53 10.38
C ARG A 162 7.64 12.70 11.28
N ASN A 163 7.89 13.94 11.61
CA ASN A 163 8.80 14.28 12.70
C ASN A 163 8.11 13.91 14.02
N ARG A 164 8.73 13.01 14.78
CA ARG A 164 8.23 12.56 16.07
C ARG A 164 9.27 12.81 17.13
N THR A 165 8.87 13.54 18.17
CA THR A 165 9.71 13.80 19.35
C THR A 165 9.60 12.69 20.39
N ASP A 166 8.55 11.87 20.31
CA ASP A 166 8.21 10.80 21.25
C ASP A 166 8.76 9.42 20.87
N LEU A 167 9.04 9.22 19.58
CA LEU A 167 9.52 7.94 19.02
C LEU A 167 10.55 8.21 17.92
N PRO A 168 11.83 7.83 18.12
CA PRO A 168 12.84 7.94 17.08
C PRO A 168 12.61 7.00 15.91
N ASP A 169 13.24 7.30 14.77
CA ASP A 169 13.27 6.39 13.63
C ASP A 169 13.82 5.03 14.04
N GLY A 170 13.31 3.96 13.44
CA GLY A 170 13.72 2.59 13.77
C GLY A 170 13.18 2.04 15.09
N SER A 171 12.31 2.76 15.81
CA SER A 171 11.67 2.24 17.01
C SER A 171 10.98 0.90 16.74
N SER A 172 11.13 -0.06 17.66
CA SER A 172 10.54 -1.39 17.51
C SER A 172 9.00 -1.35 17.47
N LEU A 173 8.38 -2.32 16.81
CA LEU A 173 6.92 -2.45 16.78
C LEU A 173 6.31 -2.42 18.18
N VAL A 174 6.97 -3.05 19.18
CA VAL A 174 6.50 -3.11 20.55
C VAL A 174 6.50 -1.72 21.20
N ASP A 175 7.57 -0.94 20.99
CA ASP A 175 7.68 0.41 21.53
C ASP A 175 6.67 1.35 20.87
N VAL A 176 6.47 1.19 19.55
CA VAL A 176 5.45 1.93 18.82
C VAL A 176 4.05 1.63 19.35
N ILE A 177 3.70 0.36 19.58
CA ILE A 177 2.39 -0.02 20.16
C ILE A 177 2.20 0.58 21.54
N ARG A 178 3.23 0.52 22.41
CA ARG A 178 3.17 1.09 23.74
C ARG A 178 2.94 2.60 23.75
N ALA A 179 3.59 3.32 22.85
CA ALA A 179 3.47 4.77 22.75
C ALA A 179 2.18 5.18 21.97
N ALA A 180 1.92 4.54 20.84
CA ALA A 180 0.77 4.83 20.01
C ALA A 180 -0.55 4.50 20.71
N LYS A 181 -0.60 3.42 21.51
CA LYS A 181 -1.84 2.88 22.09
C LYS A 181 -2.93 2.79 21.02
N PRO A 182 -2.73 1.96 19.97
CA PRO A 182 -3.70 1.81 18.90
C PRO A 182 -5.03 1.31 19.45
N THR A 183 -6.11 1.75 18.82
CA THR A 183 -7.48 1.38 19.24
C THR A 183 -7.99 0.15 18.51
#